data_3aab3471684ca033d1d6474e50a84104
#
_entry.id   3aab3471684ca033d1d6474e50a84104
#
_cell.length_a   1.000
_cell.length_b   1.000
_cell.length_c   1.000
_cell.angle_alpha   90.00
_cell.angle_beta   90.00
_cell.angle_gamma   90.00
#
_symmetry.space_group_name_H-M   'P 1'
#
loop_
_entity.id
_entity.type
_entity.pdbx_description
1 polymer ?
#
loop_
_entity_poly.entity_id
_entity_poly.type
_entity_poly.pdbx_seq_one_letter_code
_entity_poly.pdbx_strand_id
1 'polypeptide(L)'
;MNKSELIDLVANKMGMPRKRAEAVVNVIFGAMADTLSDGGRIEIRGFGSFVSRFYEEYRGRNPRTGAPIYVAPKRLPFFKVGKELRDLVNVEGE
;
A
#
# COMPACT_ATOMS: atom_id res chain seq x y z
N MET A 1 -2.70 -7.01 -11.81
CA MET A 1 -4.07 -6.60 -11.43
C MET A 1 -4.10 -5.13 -11.10
N ASN A 2 -5.03 -4.41 -11.68
CA ASN A 2 -5.22 -2.99 -11.35
C ASN A 2 -6.54 -2.81 -10.63
N LYS A 3 -6.86 -1.57 -10.25
CA LYS A 3 -8.08 -1.28 -9.50
C LYS A 3 -9.34 -1.66 -10.27
N SER A 4 -9.37 -1.39 -11.57
CA SER A 4 -10.54 -1.72 -12.40
C SER A 4 -10.77 -3.22 -12.44
N GLU A 5 -9.72 -3.99 -12.57
CA GLU A 5 -9.80 -5.45 -12.58
C GLU A 5 -10.23 -5.99 -11.22
N LEU A 6 -9.77 -5.36 -10.14
CA LEU A 6 -10.21 -5.75 -8.80
C LEU A 6 -11.70 -5.49 -8.62
N ILE A 7 -12.20 -4.36 -9.11
CA ILE A 7 -13.63 -4.05 -9.04
C ILE A 7 -14.44 -5.09 -9.80
N ASP A 8 -14.00 -5.47 -10.99
CA ASP A 8 -14.68 -6.49 -11.79
C ASP A 8 -14.68 -7.83 -11.05
N LEU A 9 -13.57 -8.20 -10.44
CA LEU A 9 -13.48 -9.43 -9.68
C LEU A 9 -14.44 -9.44 -8.50
N VAL A 10 -14.53 -8.35 -7.75
CA VAL A 10 -15.45 -8.23 -6.62
C VAL A 10 -16.89 -8.33 -7.12
N ALA A 11 -17.21 -7.63 -8.20
CA ALA A 11 -18.56 -7.66 -8.76
C ALA A 11 -18.97 -9.08 -9.14
N ASN A 12 -18.07 -9.79 -9.82
CA ASN A 12 -18.34 -11.16 -10.27
C ASN A 12 -18.47 -12.12 -9.10
N LYS A 13 -17.55 -12.07 -8.18
CA LYS A 13 -17.54 -13.02 -7.05
C LYS A 13 -18.71 -12.78 -6.09
N MET A 14 -19.10 -11.53 -5.90
CA MET A 14 -20.18 -11.20 -4.98
C MET A 14 -21.55 -11.12 -5.64
N GLY A 15 -21.60 -11.28 -6.96
CA GLY A 15 -22.86 -11.21 -7.68
C GLY A 15 -23.52 -9.85 -7.59
N MET A 16 -22.73 -8.77 -7.62
CA MET A 16 -23.25 -7.42 -7.51
C MET A 16 -22.93 -6.59 -8.75
N PRO A 17 -23.74 -5.54 -9.02
CA PRO A 17 -23.44 -4.65 -10.13
C PRO A 17 -22.07 -4.01 -9.97
N ARG A 18 -21.39 -3.75 -11.08
CA ARG A 18 -20.05 -3.17 -11.06
C ARG A 18 -20.00 -1.85 -10.30
N LYS A 19 -21.00 -1.03 -10.46
CA LYS A 19 -21.07 0.27 -9.77
C LYS A 19 -21.05 0.12 -8.26
N ARG A 20 -21.73 -0.90 -7.75
CA ARG A 20 -21.74 -1.19 -6.31
C ARG A 20 -20.38 -1.72 -5.85
N ALA A 21 -19.78 -2.60 -6.63
CA ALA A 21 -18.45 -3.13 -6.34
C ALA A 21 -17.42 -2.00 -6.31
N GLU A 22 -17.53 -1.05 -7.22
CA GLU A 22 -16.67 0.13 -7.24
C GLU A 22 -16.78 0.93 -5.94
N ALA A 23 -18.01 1.15 -5.48
CA ALA A 23 -18.24 1.86 -4.23
C ALA A 23 -17.61 1.13 -3.04
N VAL A 24 -17.75 -0.21 -3.00
CA VAL A 24 -17.17 -1.03 -1.94
C VAL A 24 -15.63 -0.92 -1.94
N VAL A 25 -15.03 -1.08 -3.10
CA VAL A 25 -13.57 -0.99 -3.24
C VAL A 25 -13.06 0.39 -2.84
N ASN A 26 -13.78 1.44 -3.26
CA ASN A 26 -13.39 2.81 -2.91
C ASN A 26 -13.49 3.07 -1.41
N VAL A 27 -14.49 2.52 -0.74
CA VAL A 27 -14.61 2.67 0.72
C VAL A 27 -13.44 1.99 1.42
N ILE A 28 -13.07 0.80 0.98
CA ILE A 28 -11.95 0.06 1.58
C ILE A 28 -10.64 0.85 1.45
N PHE A 29 -10.28 1.23 0.23
CA PHE A 29 -9.03 1.94 0.01
C PHE A 29 -9.05 3.35 0.62
N GLY A 30 -10.20 4.01 0.60
CA GLY A 30 -10.35 5.31 1.25
C GLY A 30 -10.12 5.24 2.75
N ALA A 31 -10.69 4.22 3.41
CA ALA A 31 -10.49 4.02 4.84
C ALA A 31 -9.03 3.74 5.17
N MET A 32 -8.36 2.94 4.33
CA MET A 32 -6.95 2.65 4.52
C MET A 32 -6.09 3.90 4.35
N ALA A 33 -6.37 4.68 3.32
CA ALA A 33 -5.65 5.93 3.08
C ALA A 33 -5.82 6.90 4.25
N ASP A 34 -7.04 7.03 4.76
CA ASP A 34 -7.33 7.91 5.89
C ASP A 34 -6.58 7.47 7.15
N THR A 35 -6.59 6.16 7.43
CA THR A 35 -5.88 5.62 8.59
C THR A 35 -4.39 5.94 8.53
N LEU A 36 -3.79 5.71 7.37
CA LEU A 36 -2.35 5.94 7.21
C LEU A 36 -2.00 7.43 7.23
N SER A 37 -2.85 8.29 6.67
CA SER A 37 -2.61 9.72 6.68
C SER A 37 -2.72 10.31 8.09
N ASP A 38 -3.49 9.66 8.96
CA ASP A 38 -3.61 10.07 10.37
C ASP A 38 -2.49 9.46 11.24
N GLY A 39 -1.56 8.75 10.65
CA GLY A 39 -0.46 8.14 11.38
C GLY A 39 -0.79 6.80 12.01
N GLY A 40 -1.95 6.26 11.70
CA GLY A 40 -2.36 4.95 12.19
C GLY A 40 -1.73 3.81 11.41
N ARG A 41 -2.07 2.60 11.81
CA ARG A 41 -1.58 1.41 11.14
C ARG A 41 -2.75 0.49 10.79
N ILE A 42 -2.53 -0.36 9.81
CA ILE A 42 -3.53 -1.33 9.36
C ILE A 42 -2.92 -2.71 9.49
N GLU A 43 -3.60 -3.60 10.19
CA GLU A 43 -3.16 -4.98 10.33
C GLU A 43 -4.20 -5.90 9.71
N ILE A 44 -3.80 -6.65 8.70
CA ILE A 44 -4.68 -7.63 8.05
C ILE A 44 -4.05 -8.99 8.28
N ARG A 45 -4.64 -9.74 9.21
CA ARG A 45 -4.13 -11.04 9.61
C ARG A 45 -3.95 -11.94 8.39
N GLY A 46 -2.79 -12.56 8.29
CA GLY A 46 -2.47 -13.46 7.18
C GLY A 46 -1.97 -12.75 5.94
N PHE A 47 -2.19 -11.44 5.85
CA PHE A 47 -1.79 -10.66 4.68
C PHE A 47 -0.56 -9.81 4.98
N GLY A 48 -0.68 -8.92 5.94
CA GLY A 48 0.42 -8.03 6.32
C GLY A 48 -0.05 -6.80 7.05
N SER A 49 0.88 -5.90 7.25
CA SER A 49 0.63 -4.64 7.95
C SER A 49 1.09 -3.46 7.12
N PHE A 50 0.29 -2.40 7.14
CA PHE A 50 0.67 -1.10 6.56
C PHE A 50 0.91 -0.14 7.71
N VAL A 51 2.06 0.53 7.69
CA VAL A 51 2.42 1.52 8.72
C VAL A 51 2.95 2.75 8.03
N SER A 52 2.85 3.89 8.72
CA SER A 52 3.50 5.12 8.27
C SER A 52 4.92 5.12 8.81
N ARG A 53 5.85 5.40 7.95
CA ARG A 53 7.27 5.48 8.32
C ARG A 53 7.76 6.89 8.08
N PHE A 54 8.34 7.50 9.11
CA PHE A 54 8.87 8.85 9.03
C PHE A 54 10.32 8.84 8.61
N TYR A 55 10.65 9.67 7.64
CA TYR A 55 12.03 9.86 7.17
C TYR A 55 12.44 11.28 7.46
N GLU A 56 13.52 11.44 8.22
CA GLU A 56 14.03 12.77 8.55
C GLU A 56 14.64 13.43 7.32
N GLU A 57 14.74 14.75 7.38
CA GLU A 57 15.42 15.49 6.33
C GLU A 57 16.88 15.08 6.24
N TYR A 58 17.43 15.15 5.06
CA TYR A 58 18.85 14.92 4.90
C TYR A 58 19.39 15.78 3.77
N ARG A 59 20.71 15.99 3.80
CA ARG A 59 21.42 16.72 2.78
C ARG A 59 22.32 15.75 2.05
N GLY A 60 22.26 15.78 0.73
CA GLY A 60 23.07 14.93 -0.10
C GLY A 60 23.67 15.71 -1.24
N ARG A 61 24.22 15.00 -2.19
CA ARG A 61 24.76 15.59 -3.41
C ARG A 61 24.23 14.88 -4.61
N ASN A 62 23.99 15.66 -5.66
CA ASN A 62 23.59 15.09 -6.93
C ASN A 62 24.79 14.32 -7.51
N PRO A 63 24.66 13.03 -7.76
CA PRO A 63 25.79 12.22 -8.24
C PRO A 63 26.28 12.64 -9.61
N ARG A 64 25.48 13.36 -10.39
CA ARG A 64 25.88 13.83 -11.72
C ARG A 64 26.63 15.14 -11.68
N THR A 65 26.16 16.09 -10.88
CA THR A 65 26.70 17.44 -10.86
C THR A 65 27.51 17.76 -9.63
N GLY A 66 27.39 16.95 -8.60
CA GLY A 66 28.02 17.22 -7.30
C GLY A 66 27.36 18.32 -6.53
N ALA A 67 26.27 18.90 -7.06
CA ALA A 67 25.58 19.99 -6.39
C ALA A 67 24.89 19.49 -5.11
N PRO A 68 24.88 20.31 -4.05
CA PRO A 68 24.17 19.92 -2.83
C PRO A 68 22.67 19.86 -3.08
N ILE A 69 22.01 18.86 -2.49
CA ILE A 69 20.58 18.74 -2.54
C ILE A 69 20.03 18.61 -1.12
N TYR A 70 18.81 19.08 -0.95
CA TYR A 70 18.10 18.99 0.31
C TYR A 70 16.86 18.13 0.11
N VAL A 71 16.74 17.08 0.93
CA VAL A 71 15.55 16.25 0.91
C VAL A 71 14.74 16.54 2.17
N ALA A 72 13.53 17.06 1.96
CA ALA A 72 12.65 17.43 3.07
C ALA A 72 12.22 16.19 3.85
N PRO A 73 11.90 16.35 5.15
CA PRO A 73 11.35 15.26 5.91
C PRO A 73 10.02 14.82 5.32
N LYS A 74 9.72 13.53 5.39
CA LYS A 74 8.50 13.00 4.80
C LYS A 74 8.03 11.77 5.55
N ARG A 75 6.75 11.48 5.38
CA ARG A 75 6.16 10.26 5.90
C ARG A 75 5.67 9.44 4.72
N LEU A 76 6.03 8.17 4.68
CA LEU A 76 5.65 7.28 3.60
C LEU A 76 4.97 6.05 4.15
N PRO A 77 4.00 5.49 3.41
CA PRO A 77 3.44 4.19 3.79
C PRO A 77 4.47 3.10 3.54
N PHE A 78 4.48 2.12 4.40
CA PHE A 78 5.37 0.98 4.30
C PHE A 78 4.56 -0.29 4.54
N PHE A 79 4.72 -1.28 3.67
CA PHE A 79 4.03 -2.56 3.79
C PHE A 79 4.98 -3.62 4.31
N LYS A 80 4.54 -4.32 5.37
CA LYS A 80 5.28 -5.43 5.94
C LYS A 80 4.46 -6.70 5.73
N VAL A 81 5.00 -7.63 4.95
CA VAL A 81 4.27 -8.84 4.58
C VAL A 81 4.06 -9.76 5.78
N GLY A 82 2.88 -10.36 5.86
CA GLY A 82 2.59 -11.38 6.86
C GLY A 82 3.08 -12.76 6.41
N LYS A 83 3.14 -13.68 7.35
CA LYS A 83 3.68 -15.02 7.08
C LYS A 83 2.90 -15.77 6.02
N GLU A 84 1.58 -15.78 6.10
CA GLU A 84 0.76 -16.53 5.14
C GLU A 84 0.93 -16.04 3.72
N LEU A 85 0.88 -14.72 3.51
CA LEU A 85 1.07 -14.17 2.18
C LEU A 85 2.48 -14.42 1.68
N ARG A 86 3.48 -14.27 2.55
CA ARG A 86 4.86 -14.54 2.18
C ARG A 86 5.03 -15.98 1.72
N ASP A 87 4.43 -16.92 2.44
CA ASP A 87 4.52 -18.33 2.09
C ASP A 87 3.80 -18.64 0.78
N LEU A 88 2.67 -17.99 0.53
CA LEU A 88 1.93 -18.16 -0.72
C LEU A 88 2.72 -17.70 -1.94
N VAL A 89 3.48 -16.62 -1.77
CA VAL A 89 4.27 -16.05 -2.87
C VAL A 89 5.59 -16.80 -3.04
N ASN A 90 6.13 -17.31 -1.95
CA ASN A 90 7.39 -18.04 -1.95
C ASN A 90 7.16 -19.48 -2.35
N VAL A 91 7.07 -19.70 -3.64
CA VAL A 91 6.78 -20.99 -4.20
C VAL A 91 7.90 -21.98 -3.87
N GLU A 92 7.52 -23.23 -3.57
CA GLU A 92 8.48 -24.26 -3.25
C GLU A 92 9.51 -24.44 -4.35
N GLY A 93 10.76 -24.57 -3.95
CA GLY A 93 11.87 -24.73 -4.89
C GLY A 93 12.50 -23.42 -5.31
N GLU A 94 11.98 -22.33 -4.85
CA GLU A 94 12.45 -20.99 -5.17
C GLU A 94 13.48 -20.42 -4.19
#